data_6fb028480c4e128efa468bbe69072681
#
_entry.id   6fb028480c4e128efa468bbe69072681
#
_cell.length_a   1.000
_cell.length_b   1.000
_cell.length_c   1.000
_cell.angle_alpha   90.00
_cell.angle_beta   90.00
_cell.angle_gamma   90.00
#
_symmetry.space_group_name_H-M   'P 1'
#
loop_
_entity.id
_entity.type
_entity.pdbx_description
1 polymer ?
#
loop_
_entity_poly.entity_id
_entity_poly.type
_entity_poly.pdbx_seq_one_letter_code
_entity_poly.pdbx_strand_id
1 'polypeptide(L)'
;MTQRRTLTTYILCGGAERWVGNFGSYLQNFFAGRKDELRILDVFFASPHEEWRQKFDDWAGWYNQYLPAAKRELAIKSRFAEQVRRXXXXEVERLLRGKVYIGSSAGANYLAQHFLSHQGIDTGSAILPMNVVVHYNADNPAERRTVADADALATAFPTVPTVRLHEGEYIYIER
;
A
#
# COMPACT_ATOMS: atom_id res chain seq x y z
N MET A 1 -8.21 3.00 34.04
CA MET A 1 -7.07 3.02 33.09
C MET A 1 -7.63 2.90 31.68
N THR A 2 -7.66 3.98 30.92
CA THR A 2 -8.12 3.99 29.54
C THR A 2 -7.01 3.38 28.67
N GLN A 3 -7.25 2.20 28.15
CA GLN A 3 -6.35 1.56 27.21
C GLN A 3 -6.22 2.49 25.98
N ARG A 4 -5.05 3.10 25.81
CA ARG A 4 -4.79 3.87 24.55
C ARG A 4 -4.98 2.91 23.39
N ARG A 5 -5.96 3.19 22.54
CA ARG A 5 -6.13 2.46 21.29
C ARG A 5 -4.84 2.65 20.48
N THR A 6 -4.20 1.54 20.15
CA THR A 6 -3.01 1.57 19.30
C THR A 6 -3.50 1.66 17.86
N LEU A 7 -3.48 2.87 17.31
CA LEU A 7 -3.94 3.12 15.95
C LEU A 7 -2.97 2.51 14.94
N THR A 8 -3.53 2.00 13.86
CA THR A 8 -2.77 1.55 12.70
C THR A 8 -2.81 2.65 11.67
N THR A 9 -1.65 2.97 11.10
CA THR A 9 -1.55 3.97 10.02
C THR A 9 -1.48 3.25 8.68
N TYR A 10 -2.29 3.67 7.74
CA TYR A 10 -2.29 3.18 6.37
C TYR A 10 -1.93 4.33 5.45
N ILE A 11 -0.93 4.13 4.60
CA ILE A 11 -0.51 5.07 3.56
C ILE A 11 -0.69 4.32 2.24
N LEU A 12 -1.66 4.76 1.43
CA LEU A 12 -1.96 4.12 0.16
C LEU A 12 -1.44 5.00 -0.97
N CYS A 13 -0.66 4.43 -1.86
CA CYS A 13 -0.03 5.12 -2.99
C CYS A 13 -0.60 4.63 -4.31
N GLY A 14 -0.78 5.54 -5.25
CA GLY A 14 -1.34 5.26 -6.57
C GLY A 14 -0.41 4.51 -7.50
N GLY A 15 0.87 4.42 -7.18
CA GLY A 15 1.93 3.84 -7.99
C GLY A 15 2.99 4.88 -8.35
N ALA A 16 4.11 4.43 -8.86
CA ALA A 16 5.23 5.26 -9.33
C ALA A 16 5.81 6.24 -8.28
N GLU A 17 5.51 6.06 -6.99
CA GLU A 17 5.93 6.98 -5.93
C GLU A 17 7.44 7.12 -5.77
N ARG A 18 8.24 6.21 -6.35
CA ARG A 18 9.71 6.34 -6.38
C ARG A 18 10.18 7.39 -7.39
N TRP A 19 9.40 7.61 -8.42
CA TRP A 19 9.82 8.43 -9.57
C TRP A 19 9.03 9.73 -9.69
N VAL A 20 7.83 9.77 -9.14
CA VAL A 20 6.90 10.90 -9.28
C VAL A 20 6.47 11.37 -7.89
N GLY A 21 6.39 12.68 -7.73
CA GLY A 21 5.89 13.28 -6.49
C GLY A 21 6.96 13.42 -5.40
N ASN A 22 6.51 13.58 -4.19
CA ASN A 22 7.38 13.89 -3.04
C ASN A 22 7.31 12.84 -1.92
N PHE A 23 6.94 11.62 -2.26
CA PHE A 23 6.65 10.59 -1.26
C PHE A 23 7.86 10.27 -0.36
N GLY A 24 9.08 10.24 -0.92
CA GLY A 24 10.28 10.02 -0.13
C GLY A 24 10.47 11.08 0.95
N SER A 25 10.33 12.36 0.58
CA SER A 25 10.41 13.48 1.54
C SER A 25 9.29 13.42 2.56
N TYR A 26 8.09 13.02 2.14
CA TYR A 26 6.97 12.82 3.08
C TYR A 26 7.33 11.75 4.12
N LEU A 27 7.85 10.58 3.71
CA LEU A 27 8.23 9.52 4.65
C LEU A 27 9.35 9.97 5.59
N GLN A 28 10.34 10.69 5.06
CA GLN A 28 11.42 11.23 5.87
C GLN A 28 10.86 12.13 6.99
N ASN A 29 9.94 13.03 6.65
CA ASN A 29 9.30 13.90 7.64
C ASN A 29 8.37 13.14 8.59
N PHE A 30 7.61 12.18 8.06
CA PHE A 30 6.68 11.36 8.85
C PHE A 30 7.41 10.56 9.95
N PHE A 31 8.61 10.06 9.62
CA PHE A 31 9.40 9.29 10.59
C PHE A 31 10.41 10.15 11.36
N ALA A 32 10.56 11.44 11.01
CA ALA A 32 11.46 12.35 11.73
C ALA A 32 11.04 12.46 13.20
N GLY A 33 11.99 12.40 14.10
CA GLY A 33 11.71 12.51 15.53
C GLY A 33 11.30 11.22 16.22
N ARG A 34 11.11 10.13 15.48
CA ARG A 34 10.93 8.81 16.11
C ARG A 34 12.27 8.38 16.71
N LYS A 35 12.26 8.07 18.02
CA LYS A 35 13.47 7.67 18.74
C LYS A 35 13.79 6.18 18.59
N ASP A 36 12.77 5.41 18.24
CA ASP A 36 12.92 3.96 18.08
C ASP A 36 13.51 3.62 16.71
N GLU A 37 14.27 2.55 16.66
CA GLU A 37 14.83 2.05 15.41
C GLU A 37 13.72 1.72 14.41
N LEU A 38 13.75 2.33 13.24
CA LEU A 38 12.77 2.05 12.19
C LEU A 38 13.10 0.70 11.54
N ARG A 39 12.15 -0.20 11.58
CA ARG A 39 12.27 -1.52 10.93
C ARG A 39 11.21 -1.61 9.82
N ILE A 40 11.65 -1.93 8.61
CA ILE A 40 10.80 -2.03 7.43
C ILE A 40 10.76 -3.49 6.98
N LEU A 41 9.56 -4.02 6.82
CA LEU A 41 9.35 -5.34 6.23
C LEU A 41 8.83 -5.14 4.82
N ASP A 42 9.65 -5.45 3.82
CA ASP A 42 9.28 -5.31 2.41
C ASP A 42 8.56 -6.57 1.93
N VAL A 43 7.37 -6.40 1.37
CA VAL A 43 6.52 -7.49 0.87
C VAL A 43 6.12 -7.18 -0.56
N PHE A 44 6.49 -8.04 -1.50
CA PHE A 44 6.23 -7.86 -2.94
C PHE A 44 5.19 -8.87 -3.45
N PHE A 45 4.09 -9.07 -2.70
CA PHE A 45 3.12 -10.14 -2.97
C PHE A 45 2.46 -10.07 -4.36
N ALA A 46 2.49 -8.92 -5.01
CA ALA A 46 1.95 -8.75 -6.37
C ALA A 46 2.95 -9.19 -7.46
N SER A 47 4.15 -9.60 -7.06
CA SER A 47 5.20 -10.04 -8.00
C SER A 47 5.50 -11.53 -7.76
N PRO A 48 5.98 -12.23 -8.78
CA PRO A 48 6.47 -13.60 -8.60
C PRO A 48 7.51 -13.68 -7.48
N HIS A 49 7.44 -14.70 -6.66
CA HIS A 49 8.28 -14.82 -5.46
C HIS A 49 9.77 -14.80 -5.80
N GLU A 50 10.15 -15.35 -6.93
CA GLU A 50 11.54 -15.38 -7.42
C GLU A 50 12.10 -13.99 -7.73
N GLU A 51 11.23 -12.99 -7.97
CA GLU A 51 11.65 -11.61 -8.22
C GLU A 51 11.84 -10.80 -6.94
N TRP A 52 11.37 -11.28 -5.79
CA TRP A 52 11.33 -10.48 -4.56
C TRP A 52 12.71 -9.98 -4.13
N ARG A 53 13.74 -10.82 -4.26
CA ARG A 53 15.11 -10.42 -3.89
C ARG A 53 15.61 -9.27 -4.76
N GLN A 54 15.41 -9.39 -6.07
CA GLN A 54 15.82 -8.34 -7.00
C GLN A 54 15.08 -7.02 -6.70
N LYS A 55 13.77 -7.08 -6.50
CA LYS A 55 12.98 -5.86 -6.18
C LYS A 55 13.44 -5.23 -4.85
N PHE A 56 13.74 -6.05 -3.85
CA PHE A 56 14.25 -5.57 -2.56
C PHE A 56 15.56 -4.79 -2.75
N ASP A 57 16.47 -5.34 -3.56
CA ASP A 57 17.77 -4.71 -3.85
C ASP A 57 17.59 -3.44 -4.70
N ASP A 58 16.67 -3.47 -5.68
CA ASP A 58 16.37 -2.31 -6.53
C ASP A 58 15.83 -1.12 -5.73
N TRP A 59 15.11 -1.38 -4.64
CA TRP A 59 14.59 -0.32 -3.78
C TRP A 59 15.62 0.24 -2.78
N ALA A 60 16.76 -0.44 -2.61
CA ALA A 60 17.74 -0.08 -1.59
C ALA A 60 18.25 1.37 -1.72
N GLY A 61 18.55 1.79 -2.95
CA GLY A 61 19.06 3.14 -3.20
C GLY A 61 18.05 4.21 -2.78
N TRP A 62 16.77 3.99 -3.11
CA TRP A 62 15.71 4.93 -2.76
C TRP A 62 15.50 5.01 -1.23
N TYR A 63 15.44 3.85 -0.55
CA TYR A 63 15.30 3.85 0.90
C TYR A 63 16.49 4.52 1.60
N ASN A 64 17.71 4.25 1.11
CA ASN A 64 18.91 4.84 1.69
C ASN A 64 18.92 6.37 1.58
N GLN A 65 18.31 6.90 0.52
CA GLN A 65 18.21 8.35 0.33
C GLN A 65 17.31 9.01 1.39
N TYR A 66 16.18 8.39 1.70
CA TYR A 66 15.15 9.03 2.54
C TYR A 66 15.10 8.49 3.98
N LEU A 67 15.44 7.22 4.17
CA LEU A 67 15.37 6.54 5.48
C LEU A 67 16.68 5.76 5.73
N PRO A 68 17.84 6.45 5.75
CA PRO A 68 19.15 5.77 5.78
C PRO A 68 19.39 4.93 7.03
N ALA A 69 18.73 5.23 8.15
CA ALA A 69 18.89 4.49 9.40
C ALA A 69 17.91 3.32 9.54
N ALA A 70 17.01 3.13 8.57
CA ALA A 70 16.01 2.06 8.66
C ALA A 70 16.65 0.70 8.40
N LYS A 71 16.29 -0.28 9.23
CA LYS A 71 16.65 -1.67 8.99
C LYS A 71 15.58 -2.33 8.14
N ARG A 72 15.97 -2.79 6.97
CA ARG A 72 15.06 -3.41 6.01
C ARG A 72 15.19 -4.94 6.06
N GLU A 73 14.07 -5.61 5.95
CA GLU A 73 14.00 -7.07 5.91
C GLU A 73 13.02 -7.50 4.82
N LEU A 74 13.45 -8.44 3.99
CA LEU A 74 12.59 -9.02 2.94
C LEU A 74 11.70 -10.12 3.53
N ALA A 75 10.40 -10.01 3.32
CA ALA A 75 9.41 -10.88 3.95
C ALA A 75 9.21 -12.22 3.21
N ILE A 76 10.30 -12.95 2.93
CA ILE A 76 10.22 -14.22 2.17
C ILE A 76 9.38 -15.26 2.92
N LYS A 77 9.64 -15.43 4.22
CA LYS A 77 8.97 -16.44 5.05
C LYS A 77 8.30 -15.81 6.27
N SER A 78 7.93 -14.53 6.17
CA SER A 78 7.29 -13.88 7.30
C SER A 78 5.85 -14.37 7.45
N ARG A 79 5.36 -14.39 8.69
CA ARG A 79 3.96 -14.70 8.96
C ARG A 79 3.02 -13.74 8.21
N PHE A 80 3.41 -12.49 8.07
CA PHE A 80 2.62 -11.50 7.32
C PHE A 80 2.47 -11.91 5.85
N ALA A 81 3.60 -12.21 5.18
CA ALA A 81 3.56 -12.61 3.76
C ALA A 81 2.74 -13.90 3.55
N GLU A 82 2.87 -14.84 4.49
CA GLU A 82 2.08 -16.08 4.45
C GLU A 82 0.58 -15.80 4.57
N GLN A 83 0.19 -14.92 5.50
CA GLN A 83 -1.23 -14.59 5.72
C GLN A 83 -1.81 -13.77 4.56
N VAL A 84 -1.03 -12.87 3.98
CA VAL A 84 -1.45 -12.14 2.78
C VAL A 84 -1.76 -13.11 1.64
N ARG A 85 -0.88 -14.08 1.44
CA ARG A 85 -1.10 -15.08 0.38
C ARG A 85 -2.34 -15.96 0.62
N ARG A 86 -2.69 -16.20 1.85
CA ARG A 86 -3.84 -17.02 2.21
C ARG A 86 -5.14 -16.23 2.36
N UNK A 87 -5.00 -14.92 2.26
CA UNK A 87 -6.10 -14.01 2.36
C UNK A 87 -6.83 -14.03 3.67
N UNK A 88 -6.22 -14.35 4.62
CA UNK A 88 -6.75 -14.29 5.84
C UNK A 88 -6.87 -12.90 6.29
N UNK A 89 -7.68 -12.23 5.98
CA UNK A 89 -7.88 -10.91 6.25
C UNK A 89 -7.92 -10.50 7.69
N UNK A 90 -8.41 -11.17 8.33
CA UNK A 90 -8.45 -10.98 9.72
C UNK A 90 -7.16 -11.09 10.51
N GLU A 91 -6.46 -11.95 10.12
CA GLU A 91 -5.12 -12.15 10.74
C GLU A 91 -4.16 -11.06 10.27
N VAL A 92 -4.25 -10.66 9.02
CA VAL A 92 -3.44 -9.55 8.50
C VAL A 92 -3.76 -8.26 9.28
N GLU A 93 -5.02 -7.96 9.49
CA GLU A 93 -5.39 -6.77 10.28
C GLU A 93 -4.80 -6.82 11.69
N ARG A 94 -4.84 -8.00 12.33
CA ARG A 94 -4.24 -8.18 13.65
C ARG A 94 -2.71 -7.95 13.64
N LEU A 95 -2.05 -8.43 12.59
CA LEU A 95 -0.60 -8.25 12.43
C LEU A 95 -0.22 -6.79 12.15
N LEU A 96 -1.12 -6.02 11.53
CA LEU A 96 -0.89 -4.60 11.23
C LEU A 96 -1.14 -3.68 12.42
N ARG A 97 -1.82 -4.17 13.46
CA ARG A 97 -2.23 -3.32 14.58
C ARG A 97 -1.03 -2.58 15.20
N GLY A 98 -1.16 -1.25 15.28
CA GLY A 98 -0.11 -0.40 15.83
C GLY A 98 1.09 -0.18 14.92
N LYS A 99 0.99 -0.58 13.66
CA LYS A 99 2.07 -0.44 12.69
C LYS A 99 1.71 0.59 11.62
N VAL A 100 2.69 0.93 10.81
CA VAL A 100 2.48 1.72 9.59
C VAL A 100 2.51 0.74 8.43
N TYR A 101 1.44 0.71 7.66
CA TYR A 101 1.35 -0.03 6.39
C TYR A 101 1.51 0.96 5.25
N ILE A 102 2.41 0.67 4.33
CA ILE A 102 2.56 1.47 3.10
C ILE A 102 2.24 0.53 1.94
N GLY A 103 1.17 0.82 1.22
CA GLY A 103 0.72 0.01 0.10
C GLY A 103 0.75 0.77 -1.21
N SER A 104 1.63 0.36 -2.14
CA SER A 104 1.73 0.95 -3.47
C SER A 104 0.99 0.07 -4.47
N SER A 105 0.19 0.69 -5.35
CA SER A 105 -0.50 0.00 -6.44
C SER A 105 -1.26 -1.23 -5.90
N ALA A 106 -0.80 -2.44 -6.19
CA ALA A 106 -1.41 -3.69 -5.70
C ALA A 106 -1.49 -3.75 -4.18
N GLY A 107 -0.56 -3.11 -3.46
CA GLY A 107 -0.61 -3.01 -2.00
C GLY A 107 -1.78 -2.16 -1.51
N ALA A 108 -2.12 -1.09 -2.23
CA ALA A 108 -3.30 -0.29 -1.93
C ALA A 108 -4.57 -1.08 -2.25
N ASN A 109 -4.60 -1.75 -3.41
CA ASN A 109 -5.72 -2.60 -3.84
C ASN A 109 -6.00 -3.71 -2.82
N TYR A 110 -4.96 -4.30 -2.26
CA TYR A 110 -5.10 -5.39 -1.28
C TYR A 110 -5.96 -4.97 -0.07
N LEU A 111 -5.79 -3.74 0.43
CA LEU A 111 -6.55 -3.28 1.61
C LEU A 111 -7.97 -2.84 1.29
N ALA A 112 -8.26 -2.52 0.03
CA ALA A 112 -9.55 -2.00 -0.42
C ALA A 112 -10.67 -3.04 -0.28
N GLN A 113 -11.90 -2.56 -0.31
CA GLN A 113 -13.06 -3.45 -0.44
C GLN A 113 -13.18 -3.94 -1.88
N HIS A 114 -13.12 -3.02 -2.85
CA HIS A 114 -13.09 -3.35 -4.28
C HIS A 114 -12.06 -2.49 -4.99
N PHE A 115 -11.56 -2.98 -6.11
CA PHE A 115 -10.56 -2.28 -6.91
C PHE A 115 -10.65 -2.71 -8.38
N LEU A 116 -9.92 -2.02 -9.24
CA LEU A 116 -9.86 -2.34 -10.67
C LEU A 116 -8.56 -3.10 -10.97
N SER A 117 -8.72 -4.31 -11.48
CA SER A 117 -7.62 -5.13 -12.01
C SER A 117 -7.62 -5.04 -13.55
N HIS A 118 -6.72 -5.78 -14.19
CA HIS A 118 -6.74 -5.94 -15.66
C HIS A 118 -7.92 -6.79 -16.14
N GLN A 119 -8.56 -7.54 -15.25
CA GLN A 119 -9.69 -8.42 -15.58
C GLN A 119 -11.04 -7.78 -15.26
N GLY A 120 -11.04 -6.56 -14.71
CA GLY A 120 -12.26 -5.85 -14.32
C GLY A 120 -12.27 -5.53 -12.83
N ILE A 121 -13.47 -5.50 -12.26
CA ILE A 121 -13.63 -5.20 -10.83
C ILE A 121 -13.31 -6.46 -9.99
N ASP A 122 -12.43 -6.29 -9.02
CA ASP A 122 -12.01 -7.34 -8.09
C ASP A 122 -12.29 -6.93 -6.65
N THR A 123 -12.16 -7.88 -5.72
CA THR A 123 -12.37 -7.67 -4.28
C THR A 123 -11.05 -7.82 -3.53
N GLY A 124 -10.73 -6.85 -2.68
CA GLY A 124 -9.57 -6.89 -1.79
C GLY A 124 -9.89 -7.53 -0.46
N SER A 125 -9.10 -7.22 0.56
CA SER A 125 -9.29 -7.78 1.91
C SER A 125 -10.38 -7.06 2.72
N ALA A 126 -10.88 -5.92 2.23
CA ALA A 126 -11.85 -5.06 2.91
C ALA A 126 -11.38 -4.58 4.30
N ILE A 127 -10.07 -4.54 4.53
CA ILE A 127 -9.53 -3.93 5.76
C ILE A 127 -9.91 -2.46 5.83
N LEU A 128 -9.89 -1.78 4.68
CA LEU A 128 -10.39 -0.41 4.57
C LEU A 128 -11.73 -0.42 3.82
N PRO A 129 -12.79 0.19 4.42
CA PRO A 129 -14.13 0.17 3.79
C PRO A 129 -14.22 1.22 2.68
N MET A 130 -13.44 1.05 1.64
CA MET A 130 -13.39 1.94 0.49
C MET A 130 -13.03 1.16 -0.77
N ASN A 131 -13.42 1.69 -1.91
CA ASN A 131 -12.94 1.25 -3.22
C ASN A 131 -11.71 2.07 -3.56
N VAL A 132 -10.73 1.47 -4.25
CA VAL A 132 -9.51 2.18 -4.63
C VAL A 132 -9.26 2.01 -6.13
N VAL A 133 -8.92 3.11 -6.79
CA VAL A 133 -8.50 3.14 -8.19
C VAL A 133 -7.08 3.69 -8.22
N VAL A 134 -6.10 2.80 -8.34
CA VAL A 134 -4.69 3.17 -8.47
C VAL A 134 -4.36 3.46 -9.94
N HIS A 135 -3.24 4.10 -10.22
CA HIS A 135 -2.83 4.49 -11.57
C HIS A 135 -3.90 5.32 -12.29
N TYR A 136 -4.66 6.10 -11.51
CA TYR A 136 -5.74 6.94 -12.08
C TYR A 136 -5.13 7.99 -13.00
N ASN A 137 -5.58 8.00 -14.25
CA ASN A 137 -5.05 8.87 -15.33
C ASN A 137 -3.51 8.79 -15.47
N ALA A 138 -2.91 7.62 -15.23
CA ALA A 138 -1.48 7.42 -15.42
C ALA A 138 -1.03 7.70 -16.86
N ASP A 139 0.21 8.14 -17.02
CA ASP A 139 0.78 8.38 -18.36
C ASP A 139 0.95 7.08 -19.15
N ASN A 140 1.32 5.98 -18.46
CA ASN A 140 1.45 4.67 -19.10
C ASN A 140 0.08 4.10 -19.46
N PRO A 141 -0.27 4.00 -20.76
CA PRO A 141 -1.60 3.52 -21.15
C PRO A 141 -1.93 2.10 -20.69
N ALA A 142 -0.89 1.25 -20.51
CA ALA A 142 -1.10 -0.14 -20.09
C ALA A 142 -1.59 -0.25 -18.65
N GLU A 143 -1.30 0.75 -17.81
CA GLU A 143 -1.68 0.77 -16.40
C GLU A 143 -2.83 1.73 -16.13
N ARG A 144 -3.06 2.68 -17.04
CA ARG A 144 -4.00 3.78 -16.86
C ARG A 144 -5.41 3.31 -16.51
N ARG A 145 -5.96 3.88 -15.44
CA ARG A 145 -7.38 3.79 -15.11
C ARG A 145 -8.02 5.15 -15.39
N THR A 146 -9.11 5.14 -16.14
CA THR A 146 -9.76 6.35 -16.63
C THR A 146 -10.86 6.84 -15.67
N VAL A 147 -11.41 8.01 -15.99
CA VAL A 147 -12.61 8.52 -15.30
C VAL A 147 -13.76 7.51 -15.42
N ALA A 148 -13.98 6.96 -16.63
CA ALA A 148 -15.06 5.99 -16.86
C ALA A 148 -14.87 4.72 -16.01
N ASP A 149 -13.62 4.25 -15.86
CA ASP A 149 -13.33 3.09 -15.01
C ASP A 149 -13.68 3.37 -13.55
N ALA A 150 -13.27 4.54 -13.04
CA ALA A 150 -13.55 4.93 -11.66
C ALA A 150 -15.06 5.11 -11.41
N ASP A 151 -15.76 5.69 -12.38
CA ASP A 151 -17.21 5.90 -12.29
C ASP A 151 -17.96 4.55 -12.34
N ALA A 152 -17.47 3.61 -13.16
CA ALA A 152 -18.05 2.26 -13.21
C ALA A 152 -17.91 1.56 -11.85
N LEU A 153 -16.74 1.67 -11.21
CA LEU A 153 -16.52 1.08 -9.88
C LEU A 153 -17.44 1.75 -8.84
N ALA A 154 -17.54 3.08 -8.86
CA ALA A 154 -18.40 3.82 -7.94
C ALA A 154 -19.89 3.48 -8.14
N THR A 155 -20.30 3.30 -9.39
CA THR A 155 -21.68 2.91 -9.72
C THR A 155 -22.00 1.50 -9.27
N ALA A 156 -21.05 0.57 -9.41
CA ALA A 156 -21.24 -0.82 -8.98
C ALA A 156 -21.40 -0.93 -7.44
N PHE A 157 -20.76 -0.02 -6.69
CA PHE A 157 -20.78 -0.06 -5.22
C PHE A 157 -21.07 1.34 -4.64
N PRO A 158 -22.29 1.85 -4.83
CA PRO A 158 -22.60 3.27 -4.52
C PRO A 158 -22.55 3.60 -3.02
N THR A 159 -22.58 2.61 -2.14
CA THR A 159 -22.50 2.84 -0.69
C THR A 159 -21.06 2.81 -0.16
N VAL A 160 -20.08 2.51 -1.02
CA VAL A 160 -18.66 2.42 -0.64
C VAL A 160 -17.91 3.60 -1.28
N PRO A 161 -17.25 4.46 -0.48
CA PRO A 161 -16.53 5.60 -1.07
C PRO A 161 -15.43 5.13 -2.00
N THR A 162 -15.32 5.76 -3.17
CA THR A 162 -14.31 5.43 -4.18
C THR A 162 -13.20 6.49 -4.18
N VAL A 163 -12.00 6.06 -3.91
CA VAL A 163 -10.80 6.91 -3.86
C VAL A 163 -9.98 6.67 -5.14
N ARG A 164 -9.61 7.78 -5.80
CA ARG A 164 -8.80 7.79 -7.02
C ARG A 164 -7.42 8.27 -6.65
N LEU A 165 -6.39 7.52 -7.01
CA LEU A 165 -4.99 7.83 -6.68
C LEU A 165 -4.17 7.90 -7.97
N HIS A 166 -3.69 9.10 -8.30
CA HIS A 166 -2.75 9.31 -9.41
C HIS A 166 -1.38 8.72 -9.06
N GLU A 167 -0.55 8.52 -10.06
CA GLU A 167 0.84 8.14 -9.82
C GLU A 167 1.55 9.24 -9.00
N GLY A 168 2.32 8.83 -8.01
CA GLY A 168 2.98 9.73 -7.07
C GLY A 168 2.07 10.28 -5.98
N GLU A 169 0.76 10.07 -6.08
CA GLU A 169 -0.20 10.51 -5.07
C GLU A 169 -0.35 9.47 -3.96
N TYR A 170 -0.62 9.95 -2.76
CA TYR A 170 -0.85 9.07 -1.61
C TYR A 170 -1.90 9.67 -0.68
N ILE A 171 -2.60 8.80 0.05
CA ILE A 171 -3.52 9.20 1.13
C ILE A 171 -3.08 8.55 2.44
N TYR A 172 -3.46 9.20 3.52
CA TYR A 172 -3.13 8.81 4.90
C TYR A 172 -4.43 8.52 5.65
N ILE A 173 -4.47 7.38 6.34
CA ILE A 173 -5.65 6.94 7.10
C ILE A 173 -5.17 6.37 8.44
N GLU A 174 -5.79 6.79 9.54
CA GLU A 174 -5.60 6.18 10.87
C GLU A 174 -6.90 5.52 11.33
N ARG A 175 -6.81 4.32 11.87
CA ARG A 175 -7.96 3.67 12.50
C ARG A 175 -7.53 2.67 13.59
#